data_b4bdffc304c374b454113df08a72c7b9
#
_entry.id   b4bdffc304c374b454113df08a72c7b9
#
_cell.length_a   1.000
_cell.length_b   1.000
_cell.length_c   1.000
_cell.angle_alpha   90.00
_cell.angle_beta   90.00
_cell.angle_gamma   90.00
#
_symmetry.space_group_name_H-M   'P 1'
#
loop_
_entity.id
_entity.type
_entity.pdbx_description
1 polymer ?
#
loop_
_entity_poly.entity_id
_entity_poly.type
_entity_poly.pdbx_seq_one_letter_code
_entity_poly.pdbx_strand_id
1 'polypeptide(L)'
;MNPIREYYNQIVNGDIVVSDRVRRVYKHLVDKLETPEQYIYDKDRAEVAIDFIELFCKHSKGKWAGKPVKLELWQKALIAALFGFVDKDTKVREYQELILIVARKNGKSTLAAAIGLFLLVADGEMGAEIYSAATKRDQAKIIWDEAAKMIKKSKSLNKVCHVRVNRILCDVNDGKFVPLSSESNSLDGLNVHGALIDELHAIKDKNLYDVIVDGMSAREQPLTIITSTAGTVRESIYDIKYDEACQIVDGYDDEQGYQNERILPIIYELDSRKEWTDPNCWAKANPGLGTIKSASQLAEKVKTAQNNPIHVTNLLTKDFNIRETSSEAFLTFEQLNNTATFDIAALKPRYGIGGIDLSATTDLTCATLLFMVPNDPVKYVKQMYWIPEDLFDKRVQEDKVPYDVWYKRGFIRKSPGNRIDYRLIVEWFKERQEEDDIYLYKCGYDGWSAAYFVEDMKSEFGRSVMNPVIQGKKTLSGPMKALGAELEAKLINYDNNPILKWCMANVEIDVDRNGNIQPTKSIHAKKRIDGFASMLDAYVEYERNQEDYHNVI
;
A
#
# COMPACT_ATOMS: atom_id res chain seq x y z
N MET A 1 5.00 -25.15 -25.01
CA MET A 1 5.99 -24.81 -23.94
C MET A 1 5.21 -24.27 -22.77
N ASN A 2 5.66 -24.51 -21.51
CA ASN A 2 4.97 -23.94 -20.33
C ASN A 2 5.09 -22.41 -20.36
N PRO A 3 4.00 -21.63 -20.31
CA PRO A 3 4.05 -20.17 -20.44
C PRO A 3 4.88 -19.48 -19.33
N ILE A 4 4.91 -20.04 -18.12
CA ILE A 4 5.71 -19.53 -16.99
C ILE A 4 7.19 -19.60 -17.34
N ARG A 5 7.65 -20.80 -17.77
CA ARG A 5 9.05 -21.04 -18.14
C ARG A 5 9.43 -20.22 -19.39
N GLU A 6 8.55 -20.13 -20.36
CA GLU A 6 8.79 -19.34 -21.58
C GLU A 6 8.97 -17.85 -21.26
N TYR A 7 8.09 -17.30 -20.41
CA TYR A 7 8.18 -15.89 -20.00
C TYR A 7 9.46 -15.62 -19.20
N TYR A 8 9.80 -16.49 -18.25
CA TYR A 8 11.02 -16.34 -17.45
C TYR A 8 12.28 -16.45 -18.31
N ASN A 9 12.33 -17.38 -19.25
CA ASN A 9 13.47 -17.51 -20.17
C ASN A 9 13.69 -16.25 -21.00
N GLN A 10 12.62 -15.62 -21.51
CA GLN A 10 12.72 -14.36 -22.25
C GLN A 10 13.15 -13.19 -21.35
N ILE A 11 12.79 -13.20 -20.06
CA ILE A 11 13.30 -12.23 -19.07
C ILE A 11 14.82 -12.41 -18.86
N VAL A 12 15.26 -13.64 -18.63
CA VAL A 12 16.68 -13.95 -18.39
C VAL A 12 17.56 -13.65 -19.61
N ASN A 13 17.05 -13.92 -20.81
CA ASN A 13 17.74 -13.62 -22.06
C ASN A 13 17.77 -12.12 -22.40
N GLY A 14 16.99 -11.28 -21.69
CA GLY A 14 16.90 -9.85 -21.96
C GLY A 14 15.94 -9.49 -23.11
N ASP A 15 15.17 -10.46 -23.65
CA ASP A 15 14.19 -10.23 -24.70
C ASP A 15 12.97 -9.45 -24.15
N ILE A 16 12.67 -9.62 -22.86
CA ILE A 16 11.60 -8.92 -22.14
C ILE A 16 12.19 -8.20 -20.92
N VAL A 17 11.93 -6.90 -20.83
CA VAL A 17 12.34 -6.06 -19.70
C VAL A 17 11.22 -6.01 -18.66
N VAL A 18 11.53 -6.41 -17.43
CA VAL A 18 10.61 -6.38 -16.28
C VAL A 18 11.29 -5.76 -15.05
N SER A 19 10.50 -5.42 -14.03
CA SER A 19 11.03 -5.01 -12.72
C SER A 19 11.73 -6.17 -12.01
N ASP A 20 12.61 -5.86 -11.07
CA ASP A 20 13.29 -6.87 -10.26
C ASP A 20 12.28 -7.77 -9.53
N ARG A 21 11.19 -7.21 -8.99
CA ARG A 21 10.13 -7.97 -8.33
C ARG A 21 9.48 -8.99 -9.26
N VAL A 22 9.12 -8.60 -10.47
CA VAL A 22 8.53 -9.54 -11.44
C VAL A 22 9.52 -10.65 -11.79
N ARG A 23 10.80 -10.33 -11.99
CA ARG A 23 11.87 -11.32 -12.25
C ARG A 23 11.97 -12.35 -11.11
N ARG A 24 11.95 -11.89 -9.85
CA ARG A 24 12.03 -12.76 -8.67
C ARG A 24 10.80 -13.66 -8.54
N VAL A 25 9.60 -13.13 -8.76
CA VAL A 25 8.37 -13.93 -8.76
C VAL A 25 8.43 -15.05 -9.80
N TYR A 26 8.77 -14.73 -11.05
CA TYR A 26 8.82 -15.75 -12.09
C TYR A 26 9.98 -16.73 -11.93
N LYS A 27 11.09 -16.31 -11.30
CA LYS A 27 12.14 -17.23 -10.86
C LYS A 27 11.58 -18.25 -9.86
N HIS A 28 10.93 -17.77 -8.80
CA HIS A 28 10.30 -18.63 -7.79
C HIS A 28 9.28 -19.61 -8.39
N LEU A 29 8.44 -19.14 -9.33
CA LEU A 29 7.47 -19.98 -10.02
C LEU A 29 8.16 -21.09 -10.87
N VAL A 30 9.29 -20.77 -11.50
CA VAL A 30 10.08 -21.78 -12.25
C VAL A 30 10.74 -22.76 -11.30
N ASP A 31 11.30 -22.30 -10.19
CA ASP A 31 11.87 -23.17 -9.15
C ASP A 31 10.81 -24.15 -8.63
N LYS A 32 9.57 -23.71 -8.40
CA LYS A 32 8.43 -24.58 -8.05
C LYS A 32 8.06 -25.60 -9.14
N LEU A 33 8.23 -25.25 -10.41
CA LEU A 33 8.02 -26.22 -11.51
C LEU A 33 9.08 -27.31 -11.53
N GLU A 34 10.29 -27.02 -11.06
CA GLU A 34 11.43 -27.94 -11.06
C GLU A 34 11.50 -28.79 -9.80
N THR A 35 11.13 -28.22 -8.67
CA THR A 35 11.13 -28.88 -7.36
C THR A 35 9.77 -28.78 -6.69
N PRO A 36 8.76 -29.55 -7.17
CA PRO A 36 7.42 -29.51 -6.59
C PRO A 36 7.40 -30.16 -5.20
N GLU A 37 6.77 -29.50 -4.24
CA GLU A 37 6.60 -29.98 -2.86
C GLU A 37 5.14 -30.36 -2.58
N GLN A 38 4.41 -29.50 -1.87
CA GLN A 38 2.98 -29.68 -1.60
C GLN A 38 2.12 -29.32 -2.82
N TYR A 39 2.55 -28.30 -3.58
CA TYR A 39 1.85 -27.84 -4.78
C TYR A 39 2.56 -28.29 -6.04
N ILE A 40 1.78 -28.87 -6.96
CA ILE A 40 2.26 -29.38 -8.25
C ILE A 40 1.62 -28.57 -9.38
N TYR A 41 2.29 -28.51 -10.52
CA TYR A 41 1.76 -27.84 -11.69
C TYR A 41 0.91 -28.79 -12.53
N ASP A 42 -0.37 -28.49 -12.64
CA ASP A 42 -1.35 -29.14 -13.51
C ASP A 42 -1.48 -28.34 -14.82
N LYS A 43 -0.86 -28.90 -15.87
CA LYS A 43 -0.84 -28.28 -17.18
C LYS A 43 -2.23 -28.15 -17.79
N ASP A 44 -3.08 -29.16 -17.62
CA ASP A 44 -4.39 -29.19 -18.25
C ASP A 44 -5.31 -28.12 -17.66
N ARG A 45 -5.26 -27.89 -16.36
CA ARG A 45 -5.98 -26.77 -15.71
C ARG A 45 -5.53 -25.41 -16.21
N ALA A 46 -4.22 -25.21 -16.35
CA ALA A 46 -3.68 -23.97 -16.89
C ALA A 46 -4.13 -23.75 -18.34
N GLU A 47 -4.06 -24.78 -19.19
CA GLU A 47 -4.48 -24.72 -20.58
C GLU A 47 -5.99 -24.47 -20.70
N VAL A 48 -6.82 -25.13 -19.90
CA VAL A 48 -8.29 -24.90 -19.88
C VAL A 48 -8.62 -23.45 -19.59
N ALA A 49 -7.96 -22.79 -18.62
CA ALA A 49 -8.20 -21.40 -18.31
C ALA A 49 -7.77 -20.46 -19.45
N ILE A 50 -6.59 -20.70 -20.05
CA ILE A 50 -6.08 -19.93 -21.19
C ILE A 50 -7.02 -20.11 -22.41
N ASP A 51 -7.34 -21.35 -22.76
CA ASP A 51 -8.17 -21.68 -23.91
C ASP A 51 -9.59 -21.14 -23.75
N PHE A 52 -10.17 -21.20 -22.54
CA PHE A 52 -11.47 -20.59 -22.29
C PHE A 52 -11.47 -19.11 -22.66
N ILE A 53 -10.45 -18.36 -22.24
CA ILE A 53 -10.35 -16.95 -22.51
C ILE A 53 -10.15 -16.68 -24.02
N GLU A 54 -9.21 -17.38 -24.65
CA GLU A 54 -8.90 -17.17 -26.08
C GLU A 54 -10.02 -17.62 -27.02
N LEU A 55 -10.76 -18.67 -26.68
CA LEU A 55 -11.83 -19.20 -27.52
C LEU A 55 -13.18 -18.50 -27.31
N PHE A 56 -13.53 -18.18 -26.05
CA PHE A 56 -14.87 -17.73 -25.72
C PHE A 56 -14.97 -16.24 -25.44
N CYS A 57 -13.91 -15.59 -24.91
CA CYS A 57 -13.95 -14.15 -24.64
C CYS A 57 -13.64 -13.31 -25.89
N LYS A 58 -14.36 -12.21 -26.06
CA LYS A 58 -14.19 -11.30 -27.20
C LYS A 58 -14.01 -9.87 -26.73
N HIS A 59 -13.15 -9.15 -27.42
CA HIS A 59 -12.96 -7.72 -27.13
C HIS A 59 -14.27 -6.94 -27.25
N SER A 60 -14.55 -6.08 -26.27
CA SER A 60 -15.79 -5.30 -26.21
C SER A 60 -15.72 -4.01 -27.01
N LYS A 61 -14.52 -3.40 -27.13
CA LYS A 61 -14.32 -2.03 -27.63
C LYS A 61 -13.12 -1.91 -28.57
N GLY A 62 -13.04 -0.74 -29.23
CA GLY A 62 -11.91 -0.32 -30.05
C GLY A 62 -11.73 -1.13 -31.34
N LYS A 63 -10.53 -1.08 -31.91
CA LYS A 63 -10.16 -1.75 -33.19
C LYS A 63 -10.29 -3.28 -33.14
N TRP A 64 -10.35 -3.86 -31.96
CA TRP A 64 -10.45 -5.29 -31.74
C TRP A 64 -11.87 -5.76 -31.42
N ALA A 65 -12.85 -4.86 -31.33
CA ALA A 65 -14.23 -5.19 -30.97
C ALA A 65 -14.78 -6.38 -31.74
N GLY A 66 -15.26 -7.41 -31.02
CA GLY A 66 -15.83 -8.63 -31.61
C GLY A 66 -14.79 -9.71 -31.99
N LYS A 67 -13.48 -9.37 -32.03
CA LYS A 67 -12.43 -10.37 -32.24
C LYS A 67 -12.15 -11.14 -30.93
N PRO A 68 -11.70 -12.41 -31.02
CA PRO A 68 -11.27 -13.17 -29.85
C PRO A 68 -10.20 -12.41 -29.07
N VAL A 69 -10.24 -12.51 -27.73
CA VAL A 69 -9.14 -12.05 -26.88
C VAL A 69 -7.95 -12.97 -27.13
N LYS A 70 -6.84 -12.41 -27.55
CA LYS A 70 -5.56 -13.13 -27.63
C LYS A 70 -4.70 -12.65 -26.47
N LEU A 71 -4.32 -13.58 -25.61
CA LEU A 71 -3.49 -13.31 -24.45
C LEU A 71 -2.04 -13.14 -24.88
N GLU A 72 -1.38 -12.10 -24.37
CA GLU A 72 0.06 -11.93 -24.49
C GLU A 72 0.79 -12.91 -23.56
N LEU A 73 2.07 -13.14 -23.79
CA LEU A 73 2.84 -14.12 -23.03
C LEU A 73 2.80 -13.85 -21.52
N TRP A 74 2.92 -12.59 -21.09
CA TRP A 74 2.83 -12.23 -19.67
C TRP A 74 1.47 -12.55 -19.06
N GLN A 75 0.37 -12.43 -19.84
CA GLN A 75 -0.98 -12.79 -19.39
C GLN A 75 -1.15 -14.32 -19.32
N LYS A 76 -0.61 -15.03 -20.32
CA LYS A 76 -0.60 -16.51 -20.32
C LYS A 76 0.20 -17.05 -19.12
N ALA A 77 1.37 -16.48 -18.84
CA ALA A 77 2.20 -16.85 -17.72
C ALA A 77 1.50 -16.60 -16.37
N LEU A 78 0.82 -15.46 -16.23
CA LEU A 78 0.03 -15.12 -15.05
C LEU A 78 -1.14 -16.11 -14.86
N ILE A 79 -1.92 -16.39 -15.90
CA ILE A 79 -3.07 -17.32 -15.83
C ILE A 79 -2.58 -18.75 -15.55
N ALA A 80 -1.49 -19.16 -16.21
CA ALA A 80 -0.89 -20.47 -15.99
C ALA A 80 -0.40 -20.63 -14.53
N ALA A 81 0.18 -19.58 -13.94
CA ALA A 81 0.56 -19.61 -12.52
C ALA A 81 -0.67 -19.67 -11.62
N LEU A 82 -1.67 -18.82 -11.87
CA LEU A 82 -2.85 -18.68 -11.02
C LEU A 82 -3.71 -19.96 -10.97
N PHE A 83 -3.87 -20.65 -12.07
CA PHE A 83 -4.76 -21.81 -12.19
C PHE A 83 -4.03 -23.16 -12.28
N GLY A 84 -2.74 -23.16 -12.64
CA GLY A 84 -1.99 -24.38 -12.85
C GLY A 84 -1.38 -24.98 -11.58
N PHE A 85 -1.08 -24.20 -10.54
CA PHE A 85 -0.58 -24.76 -9.29
C PHE A 85 -1.73 -25.25 -8.42
N VAL A 86 -1.68 -26.55 -8.05
CA VAL A 86 -2.71 -27.23 -7.26
C VAL A 86 -2.05 -28.09 -6.18
N ASP A 87 -2.74 -28.24 -5.07
CA ASP A 87 -2.36 -29.20 -4.03
C ASP A 87 -2.31 -30.61 -4.60
N LYS A 88 -1.24 -31.35 -4.32
CA LYS A 88 -1.00 -32.68 -4.91
C LYS A 88 -2.05 -33.73 -4.53
N ASP A 89 -2.66 -33.60 -3.35
CA ASP A 89 -3.60 -34.57 -2.80
C ASP A 89 -5.05 -34.21 -3.11
N THR A 90 -5.44 -32.95 -2.79
CA THR A 90 -6.81 -32.45 -2.93
C THR A 90 -7.14 -31.92 -4.31
N LYS A 91 -6.13 -31.60 -5.10
CA LYS A 91 -6.25 -30.89 -6.39
C LYS A 91 -6.89 -29.52 -6.30
N VAL A 92 -7.00 -28.95 -5.11
CA VAL A 92 -7.48 -27.59 -4.90
C VAL A 92 -6.41 -26.58 -5.34
N ARG A 93 -6.82 -25.48 -5.94
CA ARG A 93 -5.94 -24.40 -6.38
C ARG A 93 -5.10 -23.86 -5.22
N GLU A 94 -3.80 -23.66 -5.45
CA GLU A 94 -2.90 -23.09 -4.48
C GLU A 94 -3.26 -21.63 -4.18
N TYR A 95 -3.31 -20.79 -5.21
CA TYR A 95 -3.52 -19.35 -5.04
C TYR A 95 -5.00 -19.02 -4.79
N GLN A 96 -5.25 -18.32 -3.68
CA GLN A 96 -6.57 -17.82 -3.31
C GLN A 96 -6.66 -16.29 -3.48
N GLU A 97 -5.52 -15.62 -3.66
CA GLU A 97 -5.48 -14.19 -3.94
C GLU A 97 -4.43 -13.89 -5.02
N LEU A 98 -4.79 -13.07 -5.99
CA LEU A 98 -3.89 -12.45 -6.95
C LEU A 98 -3.79 -10.96 -6.63
N ILE A 99 -2.58 -10.45 -6.38
CA ILE A 99 -2.30 -9.01 -6.31
C ILE A 99 -1.59 -8.62 -7.60
N LEU A 100 -2.33 -7.97 -8.51
CA LEU A 100 -1.80 -7.52 -9.80
C LEU A 100 -1.70 -5.99 -9.83
N ILE A 101 -0.50 -5.48 -9.64
CA ILE A 101 -0.19 -4.07 -9.82
C ILE A 101 0.40 -3.88 -11.22
N VAL A 102 -0.31 -3.19 -12.07
CA VAL A 102 0.13 -2.91 -13.44
C VAL A 102 -0.41 -1.55 -13.90
N ALA A 103 0.38 -0.79 -14.64
CA ALA A 103 0.05 0.56 -15.06
C ALA A 103 -1.23 0.62 -15.92
N ARG A 104 -1.83 1.81 -15.98
CA ARG A 104 -3.06 2.03 -16.77
C ARG A 104 -2.88 1.64 -18.24
N LYS A 105 -3.98 1.19 -18.87
CA LYS A 105 -4.06 0.81 -20.29
C LYS A 105 -3.27 -0.45 -20.68
N ASN A 106 -2.94 -1.32 -19.72
CA ASN A 106 -2.36 -2.64 -19.95
C ASN A 106 -3.42 -3.78 -19.97
N GLY A 107 -4.70 -3.46 -20.10
CA GLY A 107 -5.76 -4.47 -20.28
C GLY A 107 -6.30 -5.10 -19.00
N LYS A 108 -6.02 -4.53 -17.79
CA LYS A 108 -6.47 -5.05 -16.49
C LYS A 108 -7.93 -5.47 -16.46
N SER A 109 -8.84 -4.53 -16.75
CA SER A 109 -10.29 -4.77 -16.63
C SER A 109 -10.80 -5.82 -17.62
N THR A 110 -10.20 -5.91 -18.82
CA THR A 110 -10.51 -6.96 -19.81
C THR A 110 -10.06 -8.32 -19.31
N LEU A 111 -8.83 -8.40 -18.74
CA LEU A 111 -8.29 -9.63 -18.18
C LEU A 111 -9.12 -10.08 -16.96
N ALA A 112 -9.41 -9.18 -16.01
CA ALA A 112 -10.23 -9.46 -14.84
C ALA A 112 -11.65 -9.92 -15.22
N ALA A 113 -12.28 -9.28 -16.22
CA ALA A 113 -13.59 -9.70 -16.71
C ALA A 113 -13.56 -11.12 -17.34
N ALA A 114 -12.50 -11.44 -18.10
CA ALA A 114 -12.33 -12.75 -18.71
C ALA A 114 -12.11 -13.85 -17.66
N ILE A 115 -11.28 -13.57 -16.62
CA ILE A 115 -11.09 -14.49 -15.50
C ILE A 115 -12.40 -14.62 -14.70
N GLY A 116 -13.14 -13.55 -14.46
CA GLY A 116 -14.45 -13.60 -13.81
C GLY A 116 -15.46 -14.47 -14.55
N LEU A 117 -15.44 -14.45 -15.88
CA LEU A 117 -16.26 -15.36 -16.71
C LEU A 117 -15.77 -16.80 -16.65
N PHE A 118 -14.46 -17.04 -16.57
CA PHE A 118 -13.92 -18.37 -16.35
C PHE A 118 -14.37 -18.95 -15.02
N LEU A 119 -14.24 -18.19 -13.93
CA LEU A 119 -14.70 -18.59 -12.59
C LEU A 119 -16.21 -18.85 -12.55
N LEU A 120 -17.00 -18.07 -13.30
CA LEU A 120 -18.44 -18.24 -13.37
C LEU A 120 -18.86 -19.52 -14.12
N VAL A 121 -18.15 -19.87 -15.22
CA VAL A 121 -18.66 -20.86 -16.20
C VAL A 121 -17.89 -22.16 -16.16
N ALA A 122 -16.58 -22.14 -15.91
CA ALA A 122 -15.67 -23.24 -16.22
C ALA A 122 -14.70 -23.67 -15.11
N ASP A 123 -14.68 -22.99 -13.97
CA ASP A 123 -13.81 -23.35 -12.83
C ASP A 123 -14.32 -24.57 -12.03
N GLY A 124 -15.50 -25.08 -12.37
CA GLY A 124 -16.07 -26.30 -11.78
C GLY A 124 -16.90 -26.11 -10.52
N GLU A 125 -17.09 -24.88 -10.05
CA GLU A 125 -17.86 -24.57 -8.85
C GLU A 125 -19.36 -24.51 -9.11
N MET A 126 -20.15 -25.26 -8.36
CA MET A 126 -21.62 -25.20 -8.41
C MET A 126 -22.15 -24.03 -7.60
N GLY A 127 -23.13 -23.32 -8.16
CA GLY A 127 -23.65 -22.10 -7.55
C GLY A 127 -22.59 -21.00 -7.41
N ALA A 128 -21.69 -20.86 -8.38
CA ALA A 128 -20.58 -19.90 -8.32
C ALA A 128 -21.08 -18.46 -8.18
N GLU A 129 -20.71 -17.79 -7.12
CA GLU A 129 -21.01 -16.37 -6.89
C GLU A 129 -19.77 -15.51 -7.17
N ILE A 130 -19.84 -14.73 -8.26
CA ILE A 130 -18.76 -13.83 -8.66
C ILE A 130 -19.17 -12.40 -8.38
N TYR A 131 -18.28 -11.62 -7.77
CA TYR A 131 -18.53 -10.22 -7.45
C TYR A 131 -17.44 -9.32 -8.02
N SER A 132 -17.82 -8.26 -8.73
CA SER A 132 -16.91 -7.15 -9.02
C SER A 132 -17.15 -6.05 -8.01
N ALA A 133 -16.10 -5.63 -7.29
CA ALA A 133 -16.22 -4.71 -6.17
C ALA A 133 -15.42 -3.43 -6.39
N ALA A 134 -15.99 -2.28 -6.00
CA ALA A 134 -15.33 -0.99 -5.96
C ALA A 134 -16.05 -0.06 -4.97
N THR A 135 -15.43 1.09 -4.65
CA THR A 135 -16.02 2.09 -3.75
C THR A 135 -17.38 2.59 -4.24
N LYS A 136 -17.50 2.87 -5.54
CA LYS A 136 -18.74 3.35 -6.18
C LYS A 136 -19.30 2.28 -7.11
N ARG A 137 -20.64 2.20 -7.15
CA ARG A 137 -21.35 1.23 -8.00
C ARG A 137 -20.96 1.31 -9.47
N ASP A 138 -20.77 2.51 -10.01
CA ASP A 138 -20.39 2.70 -11.40
C ASP A 138 -18.98 2.17 -11.70
N GLN A 139 -18.08 2.23 -10.73
CA GLN A 139 -16.74 1.63 -10.85
C GLN A 139 -16.80 0.10 -10.76
N ALA A 140 -17.58 -0.46 -9.83
CA ALA A 140 -17.81 -1.90 -9.73
C ALA A 140 -18.40 -2.48 -11.03
N LYS A 141 -19.25 -1.70 -11.73
CA LYS A 141 -19.82 -2.07 -13.03
C LYS A 141 -18.81 -2.14 -14.17
N ILE A 142 -17.63 -1.54 -14.07
CA ILE A 142 -16.66 -1.51 -15.19
C ILE A 142 -16.28 -2.93 -15.61
N ILE A 143 -15.87 -3.79 -14.68
CA ILE A 143 -15.53 -5.19 -14.96
C ILE A 143 -16.77 -5.98 -15.37
N TRP A 144 -17.87 -5.80 -14.65
CA TRP A 144 -19.13 -6.46 -14.92
C TRP A 144 -19.68 -6.13 -16.31
N ASP A 145 -19.67 -4.85 -16.71
CA ASP A 145 -20.08 -4.38 -18.04
C ASP A 145 -19.18 -4.96 -19.15
N GLU A 146 -17.88 -5.10 -18.86
CA GLU A 146 -16.93 -5.71 -19.80
C GLU A 146 -17.27 -7.19 -19.99
N ALA A 147 -17.52 -7.94 -18.91
CA ALA A 147 -17.97 -9.33 -18.95
C ALA A 147 -19.31 -9.47 -19.69
N ALA A 148 -20.29 -8.61 -19.38
CA ALA A 148 -21.58 -8.59 -20.06
C ALA A 148 -21.45 -8.35 -21.59
N LYS A 149 -20.54 -7.48 -22.01
CA LYS A 149 -20.26 -7.24 -23.42
C LYS A 149 -19.54 -8.42 -24.07
N MET A 150 -18.62 -9.09 -23.37
CA MET A 150 -17.98 -10.32 -23.86
C MET A 150 -19.02 -11.41 -24.13
N ILE A 151 -19.95 -11.62 -23.19
CA ILE A 151 -21.06 -12.60 -23.36
C ILE A 151 -21.88 -12.27 -24.60
N LYS A 152 -22.35 -11.02 -24.73
CA LYS A 152 -23.17 -10.59 -25.88
C LYS A 152 -22.50 -10.78 -27.25
N LYS A 153 -21.15 -10.73 -27.28
CA LYS A 153 -20.38 -10.90 -28.52
C LYS A 153 -19.95 -12.37 -28.77
N SER A 154 -20.06 -13.24 -27.78
CA SER A 154 -19.70 -14.65 -27.85
C SER A 154 -20.94 -15.51 -28.03
N LYS A 155 -21.09 -16.17 -29.19
CA LYS A 155 -22.24 -17.05 -29.46
C LYS A 155 -22.34 -18.19 -28.41
N SER A 156 -21.21 -18.71 -27.96
CA SER A 156 -21.17 -19.82 -26.99
C SER A 156 -21.56 -19.34 -25.59
N LEU A 157 -20.93 -18.25 -25.09
CA LEU A 157 -21.26 -17.71 -23.77
C LEU A 157 -22.71 -17.19 -23.69
N ASN A 158 -23.23 -16.60 -24.79
CA ASN A 158 -24.61 -16.07 -24.82
C ASN A 158 -25.67 -17.18 -24.80
N LYS A 159 -25.28 -18.44 -25.02
CA LYS A 159 -26.22 -19.59 -24.89
C LYS A 159 -26.39 -20.04 -23.44
N VAL A 160 -25.36 -19.85 -22.61
CA VAL A 160 -25.31 -20.37 -21.24
C VAL A 160 -25.31 -19.27 -20.19
N CYS A 161 -25.09 -18.02 -20.57
CA CYS A 161 -25.08 -16.87 -19.65
C CYS A 161 -26.13 -15.83 -20.07
N HIS A 162 -26.95 -15.41 -19.09
CA HIS A 162 -28.04 -14.45 -19.30
C HIS A 162 -27.76 -13.12 -18.61
N VAL A 163 -27.48 -12.09 -19.39
CA VAL A 163 -27.22 -10.74 -18.88
C VAL A 163 -28.55 -10.05 -18.51
N ARG A 164 -28.72 -9.68 -17.25
CA ARG A 164 -29.84 -8.90 -16.69
C ARG A 164 -29.34 -7.50 -16.30
N VAL A 165 -30.20 -6.65 -15.76
CA VAL A 165 -29.87 -5.25 -15.44
C VAL A 165 -28.68 -5.11 -14.48
N ASN A 166 -28.60 -5.95 -13.44
CA ASN A 166 -27.58 -5.86 -12.38
C ASN A 166 -26.93 -7.21 -12.07
N ARG A 167 -27.10 -8.23 -12.89
CA ARG A 167 -26.53 -9.56 -12.70
C ARG A 167 -26.41 -10.32 -14.01
N ILE A 168 -25.43 -11.17 -14.09
CA ILE A 168 -25.30 -12.22 -15.11
C ILE A 168 -25.65 -13.53 -14.39
N LEU A 169 -26.47 -14.34 -15.01
CA LEU A 169 -26.83 -15.68 -14.55
C LEU A 169 -26.19 -16.72 -15.48
N CYS A 170 -25.71 -17.83 -14.92
CA CYS A 170 -25.14 -18.94 -15.67
C CYS A 170 -25.98 -20.19 -15.47
N ASP A 171 -26.48 -20.79 -16.57
CA ASP A 171 -27.34 -21.98 -16.53
C ASP A 171 -26.54 -23.27 -16.34
N VAL A 172 -25.20 -23.25 -16.50
CA VAL A 172 -24.34 -24.44 -16.39
C VAL A 172 -24.25 -24.93 -14.96
N ASN A 173 -24.23 -24.00 -13.99
CA ASN A 173 -23.94 -24.29 -12.59
C ASN A 173 -24.80 -23.47 -11.61
N ASP A 174 -25.90 -22.87 -12.08
CA ASP A 174 -26.75 -21.93 -11.30
C ASP A 174 -25.97 -20.74 -10.69
N GLY A 175 -24.87 -20.36 -11.34
CA GLY A 175 -23.99 -19.29 -10.87
C GLY A 175 -24.50 -17.90 -11.21
N LYS A 176 -23.93 -16.91 -10.52
CA LYS A 176 -24.23 -15.48 -10.77
C LYS A 176 -22.99 -14.61 -10.73
N PHE A 177 -23.00 -13.51 -11.52
CA PHE A 177 -21.99 -12.46 -11.44
C PHE A 177 -22.66 -11.11 -11.22
N VAL A 178 -22.31 -10.41 -10.12
CA VAL A 178 -22.99 -9.22 -9.60
C VAL A 178 -21.98 -8.10 -9.29
N PRO A 179 -22.24 -6.83 -9.68
CA PRO A 179 -21.43 -5.69 -9.23
C PRO A 179 -21.83 -5.28 -7.82
N LEU A 180 -20.83 -5.13 -6.93
CA LEU A 180 -20.98 -4.80 -5.51
C LEU A 180 -20.33 -3.45 -5.20
N SER A 181 -20.93 -2.63 -4.35
CA SER A 181 -20.31 -1.38 -3.85
C SER A 181 -20.40 -1.29 -2.33
N SER A 182 -19.56 -0.47 -1.72
CA SER A 182 -19.59 -0.21 -0.27
C SER A 182 -20.91 0.39 0.23
N GLU A 183 -21.71 0.97 -0.66
CA GLU A 183 -23.06 1.52 -0.37
C GLU A 183 -24.16 0.46 -0.44
N SER A 184 -23.82 -0.81 -0.72
CA SER A 184 -24.81 -1.88 -0.86
C SER A 184 -25.32 -2.31 0.53
N ASN A 185 -26.63 -2.22 0.77
CA ASN A 185 -27.29 -2.57 2.03
C ASN A 185 -27.29 -4.08 2.36
N SER A 186 -26.59 -4.92 1.60
CA SER A 186 -26.56 -6.38 1.75
C SER A 186 -25.16 -6.93 1.54
N LEU A 187 -24.23 -6.53 2.39
CA LEU A 187 -22.88 -7.10 2.42
C LEU A 187 -22.81 -8.38 3.25
N ASP A 188 -23.81 -8.62 4.13
CA ASP A 188 -23.87 -9.83 4.95
C ASP A 188 -24.45 -11.02 4.18
N GLY A 189 -23.94 -12.22 4.44
CA GLY A 189 -24.44 -13.49 3.87
C GLY A 189 -23.99 -13.78 2.44
N LEU A 190 -22.88 -13.19 1.98
CA LEU A 190 -22.26 -13.53 0.70
C LEU A 190 -21.62 -14.92 0.76
N ASN A 191 -21.71 -15.68 -0.33
CA ASN A 191 -21.02 -16.97 -0.50
C ASN A 191 -20.09 -16.89 -1.72
N VAL A 192 -19.00 -16.16 -1.55
CA VAL A 192 -18.13 -15.69 -2.64
C VAL A 192 -17.24 -16.80 -3.15
N HIS A 193 -17.36 -17.14 -4.46
CA HIS A 193 -16.38 -17.97 -5.16
C HIS A 193 -15.31 -17.15 -5.84
N GLY A 194 -15.66 -15.99 -6.41
CA GLY A 194 -14.72 -15.08 -7.04
C GLY A 194 -14.99 -13.61 -6.73
N ALA A 195 -13.97 -12.88 -6.33
CA ALA A 195 -14.03 -11.43 -6.13
C ALA A 195 -13.04 -10.72 -7.05
N LEU A 196 -13.53 -9.74 -7.79
CA LEU A 196 -12.75 -8.91 -8.71
C LEU A 196 -12.74 -7.48 -8.18
N ILE A 197 -11.63 -7.08 -7.55
CA ILE A 197 -11.47 -5.77 -6.90
C ILE A 197 -10.57 -4.91 -7.80
N ASP A 198 -11.16 -3.93 -8.49
CA ASP A 198 -10.40 -3.02 -9.38
C ASP A 198 -10.13 -1.68 -8.69
N GLU A 199 -8.98 -1.09 -9.05
CA GLU A 199 -8.52 0.20 -8.54
C GLU A 199 -8.51 0.24 -7.00
N LEU A 200 -7.91 -0.78 -6.36
CA LEU A 200 -7.84 -0.92 -4.90
C LEU A 200 -7.33 0.35 -4.21
N HIS A 201 -6.42 1.12 -4.87
CA HIS A 201 -5.93 2.40 -4.36
C HIS A 201 -7.02 3.46 -4.14
N ALA A 202 -8.20 3.30 -4.74
CA ALA A 202 -9.34 4.20 -4.55
C ALA A 202 -10.27 3.77 -3.41
N ILE A 203 -10.12 2.54 -2.90
CA ILE A 203 -10.94 2.00 -1.81
C ILE A 203 -10.39 2.51 -0.48
N LYS A 204 -11.17 3.37 0.19
CA LYS A 204 -10.79 3.97 1.47
C LYS A 204 -11.27 3.14 2.66
N ASP A 205 -12.32 2.33 2.47
CA ASP A 205 -12.97 1.55 3.51
C ASP A 205 -12.55 0.08 3.40
N LYS A 206 -11.78 -0.39 4.37
CA LYS A 206 -11.32 -1.77 4.46
C LYS A 206 -12.49 -2.76 4.58
N ASN A 207 -13.62 -2.33 5.16
CA ASN A 207 -14.77 -3.17 5.44
C ASN A 207 -15.31 -3.90 4.19
N LEU A 208 -15.30 -3.25 3.03
CA LEU A 208 -15.72 -3.89 1.78
C LEU A 208 -14.84 -5.09 1.42
N TYR A 209 -13.53 -4.96 1.61
CA TYR A 209 -12.58 -6.06 1.37
C TYR A 209 -12.79 -7.18 2.39
N ASP A 210 -12.85 -6.84 3.68
CA ASP A 210 -12.99 -7.83 4.76
C ASP A 210 -14.26 -8.66 4.62
N VAL A 211 -15.42 -8.03 4.36
CA VAL A 211 -16.72 -8.74 4.15
C VAL A 211 -16.67 -9.69 2.94
N ILE A 212 -16.00 -9.30 1.86
CA ILE A 212 -15.85 -10.16 0.68
C ILE A 212 -15.00 -11.39 1.01
N VAL A 213 -13.89 -11.19 1.71
CA VAL A 213 -12.98 -12.28 2.09
C VAL A 213 -13.63 -13.22 3.12
N ASP A 214 -14.34 -12.68 4.10
CA ASP A 214 -15.11 -13.46 5.07
C ASP A 214 -16.18 -14.32 4.39
N GLY A 215 -16.83 -13.78 3.34
CA GLY A 215 -17.80 -14.49 2.51
C GLY A 215 -17.23 -15.66 1.71
N MET A 216 -15.92 -15.84 1.66
CA MET A 216 -15.24 -16.94 0.95
C MET A 216 -15.06 -18.20 1.79
N SER A 217 -15.26 -18.12 3.11
CA SER A 217 -14.92 -19.17 4.08
C SER A 217 -15.63 -20.53 3.84
N ALA A 218 -16.75 -20.54 3.11
CA ALA A 218 -17.52 -21.75 2.79
C ALA A 218 -17.11 -22.41 1.46
N ARG A 219 -16.16 -21.85 0.71
CA ARG A 219 -15.71 -22.35 -0.59
C ARG A 219 -14.36 -23.05 -0.48
N GLU A 220 -14.15 -24.12 -1.24
CA GLU A 220 -12.90 -24.88 -1.22
C GLU A 220 -11.76 -24.15 -1.94
N GLN A 221 -12.06 -23.51 -3.07
CA GLN A 221 -11.06 -22.81 -3.90
C GLN A 221 -11.52 -21.41 -4.34
N PRO A 222 -11.87 -20.53 -3.38
CA PRO A 222 -12.26 -19.18 -3.72
C PRO A 222 -11.08 -18.39 -4.29
N LEU A 223 -11.35 -17.30 -5.03
CA LEU A 223 -10.29 -16.48 -5.61
C LEU A 223 -10.61 -14.99 -5.52
N THR A 224 -9.75 -14.24 -4.85
CA THR A 224 -9.74 -12.78 -4.89
C THR A 224 -8.74 -12.30 -5.95
N ILE A 225 -9.19 -11.44 -6.86
CA ILE A 225 -8.33 -10.79 -7.85
C ILE A 225 -8.31 -9.30 -7.57
N ILE A 226 -7.18 -8.82 -7.11
CA ILE A 226 -6.91 -7.41 -6.89
C ILE A 226 -6.16 -6.86 -8.09
N THR A 227 -6.73 -5.83 -8.73
CA THR A 227 -6.03 -5.07 -9.78
C THR A 227 -5.93 -3.60 -9.39
N SER A 228 -4.75 -3.01 -9.54
CA SER A 228 -4.56 -1.59 -9.19
C SER A 228 -3.40 -0.94 -9.95
N THR A 229 -3.34 0.38 -9.84
CA THR A 229 -2.13 1.21 -10.04
C THR A 229 -1.69 1.75 -8.68
N ALA A 230 -0.51 2.37 -8.60
CA ALA A 230 0.02 2.87 -7.32
C ALA A 230 -0.86 3.95 -6.66
N GLY A 231 -1.63 4.74 -7.42
CA GLY A 231 -2.46 5.81 -6.87
C GLY A 231 -1.67 6.84 -6.06
N THR A 232 -2.38 7.79 -5.45
CA THR A 232 -1.82 8.86 -4.60
C THR A 232 -2.37 8.85 -3.17
N VAL A 233 -3.41 8.06 -2.91
CA VAL A 233 -3.95 7.87 -1.55
C VAL A 233 -3.00 6.98 -0.78
N ARG A 234 -2.67 7.35 0.45
CA ARG A 234 -1.77 6.60 1.34
C ARG A 234 -2.54 6.07 2.54
N GLU A 235 -1.94 5.06 3.20
CA GLU A 235 -2.51 4.35 4.36
C GLU A 235 -3.92 3.79 4.08
N SER A 236 -4.11 3.29 2.87
CA SER A 236 -5.31 2.59 2.45
C SER A 236 -5.08 1.07 2.46
N ILE A 237 -6.13 0.30 2.24
CA ILE A 237 -6.03 -1.15 2.02
C ILE A 237 -5.03 -1.49 0.89
N TYR A 238 -4.87 -0.58 -0.10
CA TYR A 238 -3.87 -0.73 -1.16
C TYR A 238 -2.45 -0.79 -0.60
N ASP A 239 -2.07 0.14 0.29
CA ASP A 239 -0.70 0.17 0.84
C ASP A 239 -0.42 -1.08 1.68
N ILE A 240 -1.39 -1.55 2.47
CA ILE A 240 -1.28 -2.79 3.24
C ILE A 240 -1.03 -3.98 2.31
N LYS A 241 -1.82 -4.13 1.24
CA LYS A 241 -1.70 -5.23 0.28
C LYS A 241 -0.46 -5.13 -0.61
N TYR A 242 -0.05 -3.92 -0.96
CA TYR A 242 1.19 -3.70 -1.68
C TYR A 242 2.41 -4.07 -0.83
N ASP A 243 2.45 -3.63 0.43
CA ASP A 243 3.54 -3.93 1.35
C ASP A 243 3.59 -5.44 1.68
N GLU A 244 2.43 -6.11 1.84
CA GLU A 244 2.35 -7.58 1.97
C GLU A 244 2.92 -8.28 0.73
N ALA A 245 2.53 -7.84 -0.48
CA ALA A 245 3.05 -8.39 -1.73
C ALA A 245 4.57 -8.22 -1.85
N CYS A 246 5.11 -7.07 -1.44
CA CYS A 246 6.56 -6.85 -1.40
C CYS A 246 7.26 -7.78 -0.41
N GLN A 247 6.72 -7.95 0.81
CA GLN A 247 7.28 -8.84 1.82
C GLN A 247 7.31 -10.31 1.35
N ILE A 248 6.27 -10.77 0.64
CA ILE A 248 6.25 -12.12 0.05
C ILE A 248 7.37 -12.25 -0.99
N VAL A 249 7.51 -11.28 -1.89
CA VAL A 249 8.59 -11.32 -2.91
C VAL A 249 9.96 -11.28 -2.26
N ASP A 250 10.13 -10.47 -1.21
CA ASP A 250 11.40 -10.40 -0.47
C ASP A 250 11.69 -11.71 0.28
N GLY A 251 10.66 -12.41 0.75
CA GLY A 251 10.77 -13.72 1.39
C GLY A 251 11.17 -14.87 0.46
N TYR A 252 11.10 -14.73 -0.87
CA TYR A 252 11.52 -15.79 -1.79
C TYR A 252 13.05 -16.07 -1.75
N ASP A 253 13.84 -15.09 -1.34
CA ASP A 253 15.28 -15.22 -1.23
C ASP A 253 15.76 -15.31 0.24
N ASP A 254 14.84 -15.36 1.21
CA ASP A 254 15.12 -15.42 2.65
C ASP A 254 14.25 -16.49 3.33
N GLU A 255 14.85 -17.58 3.80
CA GLU A 255 14.15 -18.68 4.49
C GLU A 255 13.44 -18.24 5.77
N GLN A 256 13.87 -17.14 6.40
CA GLN A 256 13.22 -16.55 7.58
C GLN A 256 12.25 -15.40 7.22
N GLY A 257 12.17 -15.06 5.94
CA GLY A 257 11.29 -14.02 5.42
C GLY A 257 9.81 -14.37 5.53
N TYR A 258 8.96 -13.34 5.40
CA TYR A 258 7.51 -13.56 5.38
C TYR A 258 7.10 -14.35 4.14
N GLN A 259 6.39 -15.45 4.35
CA GLN A 259 5.89 -16.33 3.30
C GLN A 259 4.37 -16.44 3.38
N ASN A 260 3.71 -16.35 2.26
CA ASN A 260 2.28 -16.65 2.12
C ASN A 260 2.04 -17.28 0.74
N GLU A 261 2.00 -18.60 0.70
CA GLU A 261 1.82 -19.38 -0.54
C GLU A 261 0.45 -19.20 -1.19
N ARG A 262 -0.54 -18.65 -0.46
CA ARG A 262 -1.89 -18.44 -0.99
C ARG A 262 -2.03 -17.18 -1.82
N ILE A 263 -1.03 -16.31 -1.83
CA ILE A 263 -1.03 -15.03 -2.56
C ILE A 263 -0.04 -15.10 -3.72
N LEU A 264 -0.50 -14.75 -4.92
CA LEU A 264 0.35 -14.54 -6.09
C LEU A 264 0.61 -13.03 -6.27
N PRO A 265 1.80 -12.51 -5.91
CA PRO A 265 2.11 -11.08 -5.97
C PRO A 265 2.80 -10.73 -7.29
N ILE A 266 2.10 -10.07 -8.20
CA ILE A 266 2.67 -9.62 -9.48
C ILE A 266 2.68 -8.09 -9.53
N ILE A 267 3.87 -7.50 -9.43
CA ILE A 267 4.05 -6.04 -9.33
C ILE A 267 4.86 -5.52 -10.52
N TYR A 268 4.17 -5.02 -11.55
CA TYR A 268 4.77 -4.30 -12.68
C TYR A 268 4.94 -2.83 -12.32
N GLU A 269 6.15 -2.43 -12.01
CA GLU A 269 6.52 -1.05 -11.65
C GLU A 269 7.92 -0.73 -12.14
N LEU A 270 8.35 0.52 -12.09
CA LEU A 270 9.77 0.86 -12.24
C LEU A 270 10.50 0.49 -10.94
N ASP A 271 11.75 0.05 -11.05
CA ASP A 271 12.58 -0.26 -9.88
C ASP A 271 13.04 1.00 -9.14
N SER A 272 13.16 2.11 -9.85
CA SER A 272 13.54 3.41 -9.31
C SER A 272 12.75 4.55 -9.95
N ARG A 273 12.45 5.57 -9.15
CA ARG A 273 11.85 6.81 -9.64
C ARG A 273 12.65 7.45 -10.78
N LYS A 274 13.96 7.31 -10.80
CA LYS A 274 14.85 7.90 -11.82
C LYS A 274 14.64 7.32 -13.22
N GLU A 275 14.09 6.11 -13.33
CA GLU A 275 13.89 5.40 -14.60
C GLU A 275 12.76 5.97 -15.46
N TRP A 276 11.88 6.85 -14.93
CA TRP A 276 10.70 7.30 -15.67
C TRP A 276 11.03 8.05 -16.98
N THR A 277 12.22 8.62 -17.09
CA THR A 277 12.68 9.31 -18.29
C THR A 277 13.40 8.42 -19.29
N ASP A 278 13.74 7.17 -18.92
CA ASP A 278 14.42 6.21 -19.77
C ASP A 278 13.40 5.28 -20.47
N PRO A 279 13.23 5.40 -21.81
CA PRO A 279 12.32 4.54 -22.57
C PRO A 279 12.57 3.04 -22.44
N ASN A 280 13.81 2.62 -22.18
CA ASN A 280 14.16 1.21 -22.03
C ASN A 280 13.59 0.59 -20.75
N CYS A 281 13.28 1.41 -19.74
CA CYS A 281 12.73 0.96 -18.47
C CYS A 281 11.19 0.91 -18.46
N TRP A 282 10.51 1.57 -19.39
CA TRP A 282 9.04 1.74 -19.32
C TRP A 282 8.26 0.43 -19.36
N ALA A 283 8.80 -0.60 -20.00
CA ALA A 283 8.19 -1.93 -20.06
C ALA A 283 8.08 -2.57 -18.67
N LYS A 284 8.95 -2.22 -17.70
CA LYS A 284 8.89 -2.71 -16.31
C LYS A 284 7.52 -2.51 -15.67
N ALA A 285 6.89 -1.36 -15.90
CA ALA A 285 5.55 -1.05 -15.42
C ALA A 285 4.44 -1.35 -16.45
N ASN A 286 4.81 -1.57 -17.71
CA ASN A 286 3.89 -1.67 -18.84
C ASN A 286 4.19 -2.92 -19.69
N PRO A 287 3.82 -4.12 -19.22
CA PRO A 287 4.13 -5.36 -19.96
C PRO A 287 3.46 -5.44 -21.36
N GLY A 288 2.38 -4.69 -21.59
CA GLY A 288 1.71 -4.56 -22.90
C GLY A 288 2.13 -3.34 -23.72
N LEU A 289 3.32 -2.76 -23.44
CA LEU A 289 3.82 -1.59 -24.19
C LEU A 289 4.12 -1.96 -25.66
N GLY A 290 3.58 -1.17 -26.57
CA GLY A 290 3.72 -1.40 -28.02
C GLY A 290 2.61 -2.28 -28.61
N THR A 291 1.92 -3.07 -27.81
CA THR A 291 0.84 -3.97 -28.24
C THR A 291 -0.54 -3.51 -27.76
N ILE A 292 -0.77 -3.56 -26.44
CA ILE A 292 -1.99 -3.12 -25.77
C ILE A 292 -1.94 -1.60 -25.54
N LYS A 293 -0.80 -1.09 -25.04
CA LYS A 293 -0.56 0.32 -24.73
C LYS A 293 0.37 0.96 -25.77
N SER A 294 -0.02 2.13 -26.29
CA SER A 294 0.79 2.87 -27.27
C SER A 294 2.06 3.45 -26.66
N ALA A 295 3.22 3.04 -27.17
CA ALA A 295 4.52 3.57 -26.77
C ALA A 295 4.69 5.06 -27.14
N SER A 296 4.16 5.49 -28.30
CA SER A 296 4.22 6.89 -28.73
C SER A 296 3.42 7.82 -27.82
N GLN A 297 2.22 7.40 -27.40
CA GLN A 297 1.41 8.17 -26.45
C GLN A 297 2.06 8.27 -25.07
N LEU A 298 2.74 7.21 -24.62
CA LEU A 298 3.48 7.25 -23.36
C LEU A 298 4.66 8.21 -23.46
N ALA A 299 5.41 8.19 -24.57
CA ALA A 299 6.51 9.11 -24.83
C ALA A 299 6.07 10.58 -24.82
N GLU A 300 4.91 10.90 -25.42
CA GLU A 300 4.33 12.24 -25.35
C GLU A 300 4.01 12.68 -23.92
N LYS A 301 3.42 11.78 -23.12
CA LYS A 301 3.14 12.08 -21.70
C LYS A 301 4.42 12.35 -20.92
N VAL A 302 5.46 11.54 -21.13
CA VAL A 302 6.78 11.72 -20.49
C VAL A 302 7.36 13.08 -20.89
N LYS A 303 7.39 13.40 -22.16
CA LYS A 303 7.87 14.71 -22.66
C LYS A 303 7.09 15.88 -22.06
N THR A 304 5.76 15.75 -21.94
CA THR A 304 4.93 16.77 -21.30
C THR A 304 5.27 16.94 -19.82
N ALA A 305 5.47 15.84 -19.11
CA ALA A 305 5.81 15.87 -17.68
C ALA A 305 7.23 16.42 -17.43
N GLN A 306 8.19 16.14 -18.32
CA GLN A 306 9.54 16.74 -18.27
C GLN A 306 9.49 18.27 -18.38
N ASN A 307 8.58 18.81 -19.19
CA ASN A 307 8.43 20.24 -19.39
C ASN A 307 7.51 20.91 -18.36
N ASN A 308 6.64 20.14 -17.68
CA ASN A 308 5.69 20.65 -16.69
C ASN A 308 5.57 19.70 -15.51
N PRO A 309 6.23 20.02 -14.37
CA PRO A 309 6.27 19.16 -13.18
C PRO A 309 4.91 18.78 -12.60
N ILE A 310 3.86 19.56 -12.82
CA ILE A 310 2.50 19.27 -12.33
C ILE A 310 1.95 17.92 -12.84
N HIS A 311 2.47 17.42 -13.96
CA HIS A 311 2.05 16.16 -14.55
C HIS A 311 2.85 14.95 -14.06
N VAL A 312 3.99 15.16 -13.38
CA VAL A 312 4.93 14.10 -12.98
C VAL A 312 4.28 13.11 -12.01
N THR A 313 3.68 13.58 -10.93
CA THR A 313 3.05 12.70 -9.92
C THR A 313 1.97 11.81 -10.53
N ASN A 314 1.12 12.38 -11.40
CA ASN A 314 0.09 11.61 -12.08
C ASN A 314 0.65 10.58 -13.07
N LEU A 315 1.72 10.92 -13.78
CA LEU A 315 2.43 10.03 -14.68
C LEU A 315 3.08 8.87 -13.90
N LEU A 316 3.82 9.19 -12.85
CA LEU A 316 4.54 8.22 -12.02
C LEU A 316 3.59 7.21 -11.38
N THR A 317 2.50 7.66 -10.79
CA THR A 317 1.54 6.79 -10.11
C THR A 317 0.70 5.94 -11.06
N LYS A 318 0.29 6.47 -12.20
CA LYS A 318 -0.68 5.81 -13.10
C LYS A 318 -0.07 5.09 -14.29
N ASP A 319 1.08 5.56 -14.76
CA ASP A 319 1.72 4.99 -15.95
C ASP A 319 3.00 4.21 -15.60
N PHE A 320 3.55 4.38 -14.37
CA PHE A 320 4.79 3.72 -13.94
C PHE A 320 4.70 3.03 -12.58
N ASN A 321 3.58 3.12 -11.90
CA ASN A 321 3.32 2.51 -10.58
C ASN A 321 4.32 2.90 -9.48
N ILE A 322 4.97 4.06 -9.61
CA ILE A 322 5.76 4.64 -8.55
C ILE A 322 4.81 5.27 -7.52
N ARG A 323 4.98 4.89 -6.26
CA ARG A 323 4.20 5.48 -5.15
C ARG A 323 4.67 6.90 -4.90
N GLU A 324 3.77 7.86 -5.03
CA GLU A 324 4.03 9.30 -4.84
C GLU A 324 3.14 9.87 -3.75
N THR A 325 3.63 10.91 -3.08
CA THR A 325 2.84 11.79 -2.20
C THR A 325 2.08 12.83 -3.04
N SER A 326 1.29 13.69 -2.39
CA SER A 326 0.63 14.80 -3.11
C SER A 326 1.67 15.74 -3.72
N SER A 327 1.31 16.49 -4.75
CA SER A 327 2.20 17.46 -5.40
C SER A 327 2.61 18.64 -4.50
N GLU A 328 1.90 18.84 -3.39
CA GLU A 328 2.15 19.89 -2.39
C GLU A 328 2.84 19.34 -1.13
N ALA A 329 3.16 18.03 -1.10
CA ALA A 329 3.82 17.42 0.03
C ALA A 329 5.26 17.93 0.21
N PHE A 330 5.68 18.03 1.47
CA PHE A 330 7.04 18.43 1.84
C PHE A 330 8.09 17.44 1.31
N LEU A 331 7.81 16.14 1.42
CA LEU A 331 8.72 15.06 1.01
C LEU A 331 8.05 14.15 0.00
N THR A 332 8.83 13.65 -0.96
CA THR A 332 8.40 12.55 -1.82
C THR A 332 8.31 11.26 -1.03
N PHE A 333 7.55 10.28 -1.53
CA PHE A 333 7.45 8.99 -0.86
C PHE A 333 8.82 8.31 -0.74
N GLU A 334 9.66 8.38 -1.76
CA GLU A 334 11.03 7.82 -1.74
C GLU A 334 11.89 8.44 -0.63
N GLN A 335 11.81 9.75 -0.43
CA GLN A 335 12.54 10.47 0.62
C GLN A 335 12.09 10.05 2.01
N LEU A 336 10.78 10.03 2.28
CA LEU A 336 10.24 9.72 3.60
C LEU A 336 10.26 8.23 3.94
N ASN A 337 10.26 7.31 2.96
CA ASN A 337 10.15 5.88 3.21
C ASN A 337 11.49 5.30 3.68
N ASN A 338 11.58 4.95 4.96
CA ASN A 338 12.65 4.15 5.54
C ASN A 338 12.01 2.91 6.18
N THR A 339 12.41 1.73 5.73
CA THR A 339 11.89 0.44 6.23
C THR A 339 12.81 -0.21 7.26
N ALA A 340 13.95 0.43 7.56
CA ALA A 340 14.87 -0.06 8.56
C ALA A 340 14.22 -0.05 9.95
N THR A 341 14.47 -1.11 10.71
CA THR A 341 14.07 -1.26 12.11
C THR A 341 15.30 -1.21 13.01
N PHE A 342 15.11 -1.11 14.30
CA PHE A 342 16.21 -1.16 15.27
C PHE A 342 15.79 -1.84 16.57
N ASP A 343 16.76 -2.40 17.26
CA ASP A 343 16.61 -2.94 18.61
C ASP A 343 17.31 -2.02 19.61
N ILE A 344 16.53 -1.39 20.50
CA ILE A 344 17.05 -0.48 21.54
C ILE A 344 18.02 -1.21 22.48
N ALA A 345 17.71 -2.45 22.83
CA ALA A 345 18.55 -3.24 23.73
C ALA A 345 19.94 -3.53 23.13
N ALA A 346 20.01 -3.65 21.79
CA ALA A 346 21.27 -3.80 21.08
C ALA A 346 22.03 -2.46 20.94
N LEU A 347 21.31 -1.37 20.66
CA LEU A 347 21.89 -0.03 20.47
C LEU A 347 22.40 0.58 21.78
N LYS A 348 21.73 0.33 22.92
CA LYS A 348 22.04 0.85 24.26
C LYS A 348 22.24 2.36 24.31
N PRO A 349 21.29 3.16 23.79
CA PRO A 349 21.36 4.61 23.92
C PRO A 349 21.24 5.00 25.39
N ARG A 350 21.85 6.14 25.78
CA ARG A 350 21.77 6.62 27.16
C ARG A 350 20.92 7.87 27.34
N TYR A 351 20.98 8.77 26.39
CA TYR A 351 20.22 10.02 26.42
C TYR A 351 19.40 10.19 25.17
N GLY A 352 18.20 10.76 25.31
CA GLY A 352 17.34 11.09 24.20
C GLY A 352 16.78 12.51 24.31
N ILE A 353 16.40 13.08 23.19
CA ILE A 353 15.75 14.38 23.06
C ILE A 353 14.29 14.14 22.75
N GLY A 354 13.43 14.68 23.62
CA GLY A 354 11.98 14.60 23.49
C GLY A 354 11.42 15.65 22.53
N GLY A 355 10.29 15.32 21.92
CA GLY A 355 9.44 16.27 21.23
C GLY A 355 7.98 15.92 21.45
N ILE A 356 7.12 16.92 21.59
CA ILE A 356 5.73 16.67 21.99
C ILE A 356 4.79 17.57 21.21
N ASP A 357 3.81 16.97 20.55
CA ASP A 357 2.66 17.65 19.96
C ASP A 357 1.38 17.24 20.72
N LEU A 358 0.78 18.19 21.43
CA LEU A 358 -0.39 17.96 22.28
C LEU A 358 -1.68 18.35 21.58
N SER A 359 -2.64 17.45 21.61
CA SER A 359 -4.04 17.73 21.26
C SER A 359 -4.97 17.32 22.40
N ALA A 360 -5.97 18.14 22.70
CA ALA A 360 -6.92 17.82 23.75
C ALA A 360 -8.03 16.86 23.30
N THR A 361 -8.53 16.99 22.07
CA THR A 361 -9.75 16.29 21.65
C THR A 361 -9.79 15.87 20.17
N THR A 362 -9.21 16.64 19.27
CA THR A 362 -9.47 16.48 17.82
C THR A 362 -8.35 15.84 17.02
N ASP A 363 -7.11 16.07 17.39
CA ASP A 363 -5.93 15.55 16.71
C ASP A 363 -5.29 14.40 17.51
N LEU A 364 -4.32 13.71 16.93
CA LEU A 364 -3.51 12.76 17.67
C LEU A 364 -2.61 13.54 18.64
N THR A 365 -2.43 13.02 19.84
CA THR A 365 -1.31 13.44 20.68
C THR A 365 -0.13 12.54 20.40
N CYS A 366 1.04 13.12 20.21
CA CYS A 366 2.26 12.37 19.90
C CYS A 366 3.42 12.81 20.81
N ALA A 367 4.15 11.82 21.32
CA ALA A 367 5.46 12.02 21.94
C ALA A 367 6.53 11.31 21.11
N THR A 368 7.63 12.00 20.90
CA THR A 368 8.83 11.54 20.19
C THR A 368 9.99 11.47 21.16
N LEU A 369 10.79 10.41 21.04
CA LEU A 369 12.13 10.31 21.63
C LEU A 369 13.13 10.10 20.50
N LEU A 370 13.98 11.09 20.25
CA LEU A 370 15.06 11.07 19.28
C LEU A 370 16.36 10.79 20.04
N PHE A 371 17.12 9.77 19.62
CA PHE A 371 18.38 9.43 20.25
C PHE A 371 19.45 9.02 19.24
N MET A 372 20.70 9.10 19.67
CA MET A 372 21.87 8.68 18.90
C MET A 372 22.74 7.75 19.78
N VAL A 373 23.65 7.04 19.13
CA VAL A 373 24.66 6.22 19.81
C VAL A 373 26.07 6.65 19.34
N PRO A 374 27.12 6.47 20.16
CA PRO A 374 28.47 6.90 19.80
C PRO A 374 28.94 6.33 18.47
N ASN A 375 29.59 7.14 17.65
CA ASN A 375 30.14 6.78 16.35
C ASN A 375 29.12 6.32 15.29
N ASP A 376 27.84 6.56 15.49
CA ASP A 376 26.80 6.29 14.49
C ASP A 376 26.15 7.62 14.06
N PRO A 377 26.16 7.98 12.77
CA PRO A 377 25.54 9.20 12.28
C PRO A 377 24.01 9.14 12.26
N VAL A 378 23.43 7.93 12.42
CA VAL A 378 21.98 7.72 12.37
C VAL A 378 21.30 8.25 13.63
N LYS A 379 20.22 8.97 13.45
CA LYS A 379 19.29 9.37 14.50
C LYS A 379 18.13 8.40 14.53
N TYR A 380 17.91 7.83 15.68
CA TYR A 380 16.85 6.86 15.93
C TYR A 380 15.66 7.57 16.55
N VAL A 381 14.47 7.26 16.09
CA VAL A 381 13.22 7.91 16.52
C VAL A 381 12.23 6.86 16.98
N LYS A 382 11.86 6.92 18.27
CA LYS A 382 10.76 6.15 18.85
C LYS A 382 9.60 7.07 19.15
N GLN A 383 8.38 6.67 18.80
CA GLN A 383 7.18 7.46 19.05
C GLN A 383 6.07 6.65 19.68
N MET A 384 5.23 7.35 20.44
CA MET A 384 3.96 6.85 20.95
C MET A 384 2.86 7.87 20.66
N TYR A 385 1.67 7.34 20.39
CA TYR A 385 0.48 8.12 20.05
C TYR A 385 -0.66 7.82 21.02
N TRP A 386 -1.51 8.82 21.30
CA TRP A 386 -2.68 8.67 22.15
C TRP A 386 -3.94 9.17 21.46
N ILE A 387 -5.03 8.44 21.69
CA ILE A 387 -6.40 8.79 21.26
C ILE A 387 -7.33 8.66 22.46
N PRO A 388 -8.30 9.58 22.68
CA PRO A 388 -9.35 9.38 23.68
C PRO A 388 -10.15 8.10 23.41
N GLU A 389 -10.36 7.27 24.44
CA GLU A 389 -11.01 5.98 24.29
C GLU A 389 -12.45 6.10 23.78
N ASP A 390 -13.23 7.06 24.32
CA ASP A 390 -14.62 7.30 23.90
C ASP A 390 -14.75 7.75 22.43
N LEU A 391 -13.66 8.25 21.83
CA LEU A 391 -13.65 8.73 20.46
C LEU A 391 -12.99 7.74 19.48
N PHE A 392 -12.40 6.67 19.98
CA PHE A 392 -11.57 5.76 19.18
C PHE A 392 -12.34 5.15 18.00
N ASP A 393 -13.46 4.45 18.29
CA ASP A 393 -14.24 3.77 17.24
C ASP A 393 -14.86 4.77 16.25
N LYS A 394 -15.32 5.92 16.75
CA LYS A 394 -15.83 7.01 15.91
C LYS A 394 -14.75 7.50 14.94
N ARG A 395 -13.52 7.63 15.39
CA ARG A 395 -12.40 8.08 14.56
C ARG A 395 -11.97 7.06 13.53
N VAL A 396 -11.95 5.77 13.88
CA VAL A 396 -11.72 4.69 12.90
C VAL A 396 -12.71 4.81 11.74
N GLN A 397 -13.98 5.07 12.03
CA GLN A 397 -15.04 5.20 11.02
C GLN A 397 -14.96 6.51 10.22
N GLU A 398 -14.74 7.65 10.88
CA GLU A 398 -14.79 8.98 10.26
C GLU A 398 -13.53 9.31 9.47
N ASP A 399 -12.35 9.05 10.05
CA ASP A 399 -11.08 9.39 9.42
C ASP A 399 -10.69 8.36 8.34
N LYS A 400 -11.24 7.14 8.44
CA LYS A 400 -10.94 6.00 7.55
C LYS A 400 -9.44 5.65 7.55
N VAL A 401 -8.84 5.74 8.72
CA VAL A 401 -7.43 5.45 9.01
C VAL A 401 -7.39 4.21 9.90
N PRO A 402 -6.45 3.26 9.72
CA PRO A 402 -6.43 1.99 10.44
C PRO A 402 -5.91 2.12 11.88
N TYR A 403 -6.52 3.01 12.68
CA TYR A 403 -6.14 3.22 14.08
C TYR A 403 -6.28 1.94 14.93
N ASP A 404 -7.25 1.09 14.61
CA ASP A 404 -7.48 -0.20 15.24
C ASP A 404 -6.34 -1.20 15.00
N VAL A 405 -5.78 -1.22 13.80
CA VAL A 405 -4.60 -2.02 13.44
C VAL A 405 -3.37 -1.50 14.18
N TRP A 406 -3.16 -0.18 14.18
CA TRP A 406 -2.04 0.44 14.87
C TRP A 406 -2.11 0.28 16.39
N TYR A 407 -3.32 0.33 16.97
CA TYR A 407 -3.54 0.02 18.38
C TYR A 407 -3.15 -1.43 18.71
N LYS A 408 -3.61 -2.41 17.93
CA LYS A 408 -3.25 -3.83 18.10
C LYS A 408 -1.75 -4.09 17.97
N ARG A 409 -1.05 -3.30 17.17
CA ARG A 409 0.41 -3.36 17.00
C ARG A 409 1.20 -2.58 18.06
N GLY A 410 0.53 -1.90 19.00
CA GLY A 410 1.16 -1.17 20.07
C GLY A 410 1.70 0.23 19.72
N PHE A 411 1.37 0.77 18.55
CA PHE A 411 1.77 2.13 18.16
C PHE A 411 0.88 3.23 18.77
N ILE A 412 -0.34 2.90 19.18
CA ILE A 412 -1.31 3.81 19.76
C ILE A 412 -1.71 3.30 21.14
N ARG A 413 -1.88 4.22 22.10
CA ARG A 413 -2.50 3.97 23.40
C ARG A 413 -3.85 4.70 23.47
N LYS A 414 -4.81 4.12 24.20
CA LYS A 414 -6.07 4.77 24.52
C LYS A 414 -5.92 5.56 25.80
N SER A 415 -6.41 6.80 25.81
CA SER A 415 -6.56 7.60 27.02
C SER A 415 -7.99 7.47 27.52
N PRO A 416 -8.23 7.10 28.79
CA PRO A 416 -9.58 6.96 29.33
C PRO A 416 -10.44 8.23 29.17
N GLY A 417 -11.71 8.05 28.78
CA GLY A 417 -12.65 9.15 28.60
C GLY A 417 -12.58 9.83 27.23
N ASN A 418 -13.06 11.08 27.18
CA ASN A 418 -13.23 11.84 25.93
C ASN A 418 -12.10 12.85 25.65
N ARG A 419 -11.05 12.88 26.47
CA ARG A 419 -9.87 13.76 26.34
C ARG A 419 -8.61 13.00 26.65
N ILE A 420 -7.48 13.53 26.18
CA ILE A 420 -6.16 12.97 26.52
C ILE A 420 -5.79 13.37 27.96
N ASP A 421 -5.47 12.39 28.77
CA ASP A 421 -4.79 12.56 30.04
C ASP A 421 -3.27 12.67 29.79
N TYR A 422 -2.74 13.87 29.91
CA TYR A 422 -1.34 14.15 29.61
C TYR A 422 -0.35 13.47 30.59
N ARG A 423 -0.81 12.97 31.75
CA ARG A 423 0.02 12.16 32.63
C ARG A 423 0.50 10.88 31.96
N LEU A 424 -0.28 10.31 31.03
CA LEU A 424 0.13 9.14 30.25
C LEU A 424 1.37 9.39 29.39
N ILE A 425 1.59 10.66 29.00
CA ILE A 425 2.79 11.06 28.23
C ILE A 425 4.01 11.10 29.18
N VAL A 426 3.84 11.67 30.37
CA VAL A 426 4.88 11.68 31.41
C VAL A 426 5.28 10.24 31.75
N GLU A 427 4.28 9.37 31.96
CA GLU A 427 4.49 7.94 32.25
C GLU A 427 5.26 7.24 31.13
N TRP A 428 4.96 7.54 29.87
CA TRP A 428 5.68 6.97 28.74
C TRP A 428 7.17 7.34 28.72
N PHE A 429 7.53 8.57 29.01
CA PHE A 429 8.95 8.95 29.13
C PHE A 429 9.63 8.27 30.32
N LYS A 430 8.91 8.06 31.44
CA LYS A 430 9.42 7.27 32.58
C LYS A 430 9.65 5.82 32.20
N GLU A 431 8.70 5.19 31.49
CA GLU A 431 8.86 3.85 30.97
C GLU A 431 10.13 3.75 30.08
N ARG A 432 10.40 4.77 29.22
CA ARG A 432 11.61 4.76 28.38
C ARG A 432 12.89 4.85 29.21
N GLN A 433 12.84 5.55 30.35
CA GLN A 433 13.96 5.59 31.29
C GLN A 433 14.12 4.27 32.08
N GLU A 434 13.02 3.67 32.51
CA GLU A 434 13.04 2.46 33.32
C GLU A 434 13.30 1.19 32.49
N GLU A 435 12.70 1.07 31.34
CA GLU A 435 12.76 -0.12 30.49
C GLU A 435 13.92 -0.10 29.49
N ASP A 436 14.19 1.07 28.88
CA ASP A 436 15.17 1.21 27.81
C ASP A 436 16.48 1.87 28.28
N ASP A 437 16.60 2.31 29.56
CA ASP A 437 17.72 3.07 30.14
C ASP A 437 18.02 4.38 29.40
N ILE A 438 16.98 5.01 28.79
CA ILE A 438 17.12 6.26 28.04
C ILE A 438 16.63 7.44 28.86
N TYR A 439 17.57 8.29 29.29
CA TYR A 439 17.28 9.48 30.08
C TYR A 439 16.91 10.65 29.19
N LEU A 440 15.84 11.38 29.55
CA LEU A 440 15.40 12.55 28.80
C LEU A 440 16.34 13.74 29.04
N TYR A 441 17.12 14.11 28.01
CA TYR A 441 18.09 15.19 28.09
C TYR A 441 17.44 16.57 27.95
N LYS A 442 16.67 16.77 26.89
CA LYS A 442 15.88 17.96 26.57
C LYS A 442 14.58 17.55 25.90
N CYS A 443 13.56 18.42 25.95
CA CYS A 443 12.29 18.15 25.32
C CYS A 443 11.68 19.43 24.73
N GLY A 444 11.47 19.45 23.41
CA GLY A 444 10.79 20.50 22.68
C GLY A 444 9.27 20.33 22.73
N TYR A 445 8.53 21.41 22.86
CA TYR A 445 7.07 21.39 22.82
C TYR A 445 6.51 22.69 22.27
N ASP A 446 5.31 22.63 21.65
CA ASP A 446 4.61 23.84 21.24
C ASP A 446 4.24 24.69 22.46
N GLY A 447 4.64 25.95 22.45
CA GLY A 447 4.45 26.89 23.57
C GLY A 447 3.00 27.15 23.99
N TRP A 448 2.01 26.72 23.22
CA TRP A 448 0.59 26.75 23.55
C TRP A 448 0.12 25.53 24.35
N SER A 449 1.03 24.62 24.68
CA SER A 449 0.74 23.39 25.44
C SER A 449 0.31 23.66 26.88
N ALA A 450 -0.44 22.73 27.46
CA ALA A 450 -1.01 22.85 28.79
C ALA A 450 0.06 23.12 29.87
N ALA A 451 -0.03 24.23 30.58
CA ALA A 451 0.96 24.64 31.58
C ALA A 451 1.18 23.60 32.68
N TYR A 452 0.12 22.89 33.10
CA TYR A 452 0.22 21.82 34.11
C TYR A 452 1.09 20.66 33.63
N PHE A 453 0.93 20.22 32.39
CA PHE A 453 1.75 19.19 31.81
C PHE A 453 3.25 19.54 31.81
N VAL A 454 3.57 20.78 31.45
CA VAL A 454 4.95 21.27 31.45
C VAL A 454 5.57 21.23 32.86
N GLU A 455 4.78 21.59 33.87
CA GLU A 455 5.24 21.54 35.27
C GLU A 455 5.39 20.08 35.75
N ASP A 456 4.51 19.16 35.36
CA ASP A 456 4.65 17.72 35.67
C ASP A 456 5.93 17.17 35.04
N MET A 457 6.21 17.45 33.76
CA MET A 457 7.46 17.08 33.09
C MET A 457 8.70 17.66 33.78
N LYS A 458 8.68 18.95 34.18
CA LYS A 458 9.79 19.58 34.88
C LYS A 458 10.01 18.99 36.29
N SER A 459 8.94 18.64 36.95
CA SER A 459 9.01 17.98 38.28
C SER A 459 9.65 16.62 38.19
N GLU A 460 9.34 15.86 37.15
CA GLU A 460 9.81 14.48 36.99
C GLU A 460 11.24 14.41 36.39
N PHE A 461 11.51 15.19 35.33
CA PHE A 461 12.75 15.07 34.56
C PHE A 461 13.74 16.23 34.79
N GLY A 462 13.36 17.24 35.57
CA GLY A 462 14.19 18.39 35.87
C GLY A 462 13.76 19.69 35.19
N ARG A 463 14.02 20.81 35.90
CA ARG A 463 13.54 22.15 35.49
C ARG A 463 14.03 22.61 34.12
N SER A 464 15.21 22.15 33.68
CA SER A 464 15.85 22.57 32.42
C SER A 464 15.51 21.67 31.22
N VAL A 465 14.68 20.64 31.41
CA VAL A 465 14.37 19.66 30.36
C VAL A 465 13.40 20.26 29.33
N MET A 466 12.35 20.97 29.77
CA MET A 466 11.27 21.47 28.92
C MET A 466 11.59 22.82 28.30
N ASN A 467 11.65 22.87 26.97
CA ASN A 467 11.95 24.08 26.20
C ASN A 467 10.86 24.35 25.15
N PRO A 468 10.26 25.57 25.13
CA PRO A 468 9.25 25.88 24.14
C PRO A 468 9.87 26.04 22.74
N VAL A 469 9.23 25.44 21.75
CA VAL A 469 9.51 25.61 20.32
C VAL A 469 8.48 26.59 19.76
N ILE A 470 8.95 27.76 19.35
CA ILE A 470 8.08 28.79 18.76
C ILE A 470 7.64 28.30 17.38
N GLN A 471 6.35 28.08 17.22
CA GLN A 471 5.78 27.65 15.95
C GLN A 471 5.77 28.80 14.94
N GLY A 472 6.49 28.64 13.85
CA GLY A 472 6.56 29.64 12.77
C GLY A 472 7.78 29.50 11.87
N LYS A 473 7.69 30.04 10.67
CA LYS A 473 8.69 29.93 9.60
C LYS A 473 10.10 30.28 10.03
N LYS A 474 10.25 31.31 10.90
CA LYS A 474 11.56 31.78 11.37
C LYS A 474 12.29 30.70 12.19
N THR A 475 11.56 29.98 13.03
CA THR A 475 12.13 28.92 13.91
C THR A 475 12.24 27.59 13.20
N LEU A 476 11.18 27.21 12.46
CA LEU A 476 11.05 25.86 11.94
C LEU A 476 11.72 25.63 10.59
N SER A 477 11.97 26.70 9.79
CA SER A 477 12.45 26.55 8.40
C SER A 477 13.80 25.87 8.28
N GLY A 478 14.78 26.24 9.10
CA GLY A 478 16.11 25.61 9.12
C GLY A 478 16.03 24.13 9.50
N PRO A 479 15.53 23.83 10.72
CA PRO A 479 15.39 22.44 11.19
C PRO A 479 14.56 21.55 10.25
N MET A 480 13.46 22.08 9.70
CA MET A 480 12.62 21.32 8.77
C MET A 480 13.39 20.94 7.48
N LYS A 481 14.17 21.87 6.91
CA LYS A 481 15.00 21.60 5.72
C LYS A 481 16.11 20.58 6.03
N ALA A 482 16.76 20.71 7.18
CA ALA A 482 17.81 19.78 7.62
C ALA A 482 17.23 18.37 7.87
N LEU A 483 16.11 18.27 8.59
CA LEU A 483 15.40 17.01 8.81
C LEU A 483 14.99 16.36 7.49
N GLY A 484 14.51 17.15 6.51
CA GLY A 484 14.17 16.65 5.18
C GLY A 484 15.36 16.05 4.44
N ALA A 485 16.51 16.71 4.49
CA ALA A 485 17.76 16.22 3.89
C ALA A 485 18.27 14.92 4.57
N GLU A 486 18.14 14.81 5.89
CA GLU A 486 18.53 13.61 6.63
C GLU A 486 17.56 12.44 6.37
N LEU A 487 16.26 12.70 6.22
CA LEU A 487 15.29 11.68 5.79
C LEU A 487 15.62 11.15 4.39
N GLU A 488 15.97 12.03 3.45
CA GLU A 488 16.42 11.66 2.11
C GLU A 488 17.69 10.81 2.15
N ALA A 489 18.65 11.19 3.00
CA ALA A 489 19.91 10.47 3.20
C ALA A 489 19.76 9.16 4.02
N LYS A 490 18.54 8.83 4.51
CA LYS A 490 18.25 7.70 5.39
C LYS A 490 19.00 7.74 6.73
N LEU A 491 19.37 8.93 7.19
CA LEU A 491 20.01 9.17 8.48
C LEU A 491 19.00 9.29 9.64
N ILE A 492 17.69 9.25 9.34
CA ILE A 492 16.63 9.13 10.34
C ILE A 492 16.03 7.74 10.24
N ASN A 493 16.24 6.93 11.27
CA ASN A 493 15.59 5.62 11.42
C ASN A 493 14.45 5.74 12.43
N TYR A 494 13.22 5.60 11.98
CA TYR A 494 12.02 5.71 12.79
C TYR A 494 11.30 4.37 12.98
N ASP A 495 12.06 3.26 12.98
CA ASP A 495 11.58 1.90 13.24
C ASP A 495 10.41 1.48 12.34
N ASN A 496 10.46 1.91 11.08
CA ASN A 496 9.39 1.69 10.10
C ASN A 496 7.98 2.02 10.65
N ASN A 497 7.87 2.99 11.56
CA ASN A 497 6.60 3.36 12.21
C ASN A 497 5.58 3.84 11.18
N PRO A 498 4.44 3.15 11.00
CA PRO A 498 3.46 3.46 9.96
C PRO A 498 2.74 4.79 10.21
N ILE A 499 2.54 5.18 11.49
CA ILE A 499 1.85 6.43 11.82
C ILE A 499 2.73 7.62 11.49
N LEU A 500 4.03 7.59 11.84
CA LEU A 500 4.96 8.65 11.47
C LEU A 500 5.09 8.75 9.95
N LYS A 501 5.19 7.62 9.26
CA LYS A 501 5.23 7.59 7.79
C LYS A 501 4.00 8.25 7.18
N TRP A 502 2.82 7.94 7.71
CA TRP A 502 1.57 8.57 7.31
C TRP A 502 1.54 10.07 7.62
N CYS A 503 1.93 10.49 8.82
CA CYS A 503 2.02 11.91 9.20
C CYS A 503 2.96 12.67 8.26
N MET A 504 4.16 12.15 7.98
CA MET A 504 5.12 12.77 7.04
C MET A 504 4.55 12.92 5.63
N ALA A 505 3.80 11.91 5.14
CA ALA A 505 3.16 11.96 3.83
C ALA A 505 2.05 13.02 3.71
N ASN A 506 1.51 13.48 4.83
CA ASN A 506 0.46 14.49 4.92
C ASN A 506 0.99 15.91 5.07
N VAL A 507 2.30 16.09 5.34
CA VAL A 507 2.90 17.42 5.53
C VAL A 507 2.96 18.16 4.21
N GLU A 508 2.31 19.32 4.16
CA GLU A 508 2.45 20.31 3.11
C GLU A 508 3.30 21.47 3.63
N ILE A 509 3.83 22.28 2.73
CA ILE A 509 4.66 23.42 3.11
C ILE A 509 3.93 24.75 2.89
N ASP A 510 3.99 25.61 3.89
CA ASP A 510 3.65 27.02 3.74
C ASP A 510 4.95 27.85 3.60
N VAL A 511 5.12 28.53 2.47
CA VAL A 511 6.35 29.23 2.09
C VAL A 511 6.13 30.73 2.15
N ASP A 512 7.06 31.49 2.79
CA ASP A 512 7.05 32.95 2.75
C ASP A 512 7.82 33.49 1.53
N ARG A 513 7.81 34.86 1.39
CA ARG A 513 8.49 35.55 0.29
C ARG A 513 10.01 35.38 0.31
N ASN A 514 10.59 34.99 1.44
CA ASN A 514 12.02 34.81 1.63
C ASN A 514 12.43 33.34 1.47
N GLY A 515 11.48 32.43 1.13
CA GLY A 515 11.73 31.02 0.99
C GLY A 515 11.84 30.24 2.32
N ASN A 516 11.40 30.86 3.44
CA ASN A 516 11.26 30.14 4.69
C ASN A 516 9.99 29.29 4.66
N ILE A 517 10.08 28.07 5.21
CA ILE A 517 9.02 27.10 5.22
C ILE A 517 8.56 26.77 6.64
N GLN A 518 7.31 26.35 6.78
CA GLN A 518 6.78 25.69 7.98
C GLN A 518 5.82 24.57 7.55
N PRO A 519 5.62 23.53 8.40
CA PRO A 519 4.66 22.50 8.10
C PRO A 519 3.24 23.05 8.19
N THR A 520 2.38 22.64 7.27
CA THR A 520 0.95 22.93 7.31
C THR A 520 0.14 21.67 7.03
N LYS A 521 -1.06 21.64 7.60
CA LYS A 521 -2.04 20.61 7.29
C LYS A 521 -2.70 20.96 5.95
N SER A 522 -2.95 19.97 5.11
CA SER A 522 -3.83 20.13 3.95
C SER A 522 -5.19 20.71 4.38
N ILE A 523 -5.84 21.46 3.50
CA ILE A 523 -7.21 22.00 3.68
C ILE A 523 -8.23 20.89 4.01
N HIS A 524 -7.89 19.63 3.74
CA HIS A 524 -8.70 18.48 4.12
C HIS A 524 -8.51 18.14 5.60
N ALA A 525 -9.49 18.45 6.43
CA ALA A 525 -9.51 18.33 7.90
C ALA A 525 -9.16 16.95 8.49
N LYS A 526 -8.95 15.94 7.65
CA LYS A 526 -8.68 14.54 8.06
C LYS A 526 -7.20 14.13 7.98
N LYS A 527 -6.34 14.99 7.46
CA LYS A 527 -4.90 14.72 7.37
C LYS A 527 -4.20 15.17 8.63
N ARG A 528 -3.54 14.24 9.32
CA ARG A 528 -2.79 14.50 10.56
C ARG A 528 -1.31 14.62 10.24
N ILE A 529 -0.63 15.53 10.94
CA ILE A 529 0.82 15.73 10.86
C ILE A 529 1.49 15.68 12.24
N ASP A 530 0.74 15.31 13.27
CA ASP A 530 1.11 15.39 14.68
C ASP A 530 2.42 14.61 14.98
N GLY A 531 2.59 13.43 14.38
CA GLY A 531 3.85 12.68 14.49
C GLY A 531 5.05 13.39 13.89
N PHE A 532 4.86 14.09 12.77
CA PHE A 532 5.91 14.90 12.17
C PHE A 532 6.18 16.18 12.99
N ALA A 533 5.15 16.86 13.49
CA ALA A 533 5.30 18.04 14.34
C ALA A 533 6.07 17.71 15.61
N SER A 534 5.69 16.65 16.31
CA SER A 534 6.41 16.14 17.49
C SER A 534 7.88 15.79 17.17
N MET A 535 8.15 15.13 16.03
CA MET A 535 9.53 14.85 15.61
C MET A 535 10.31 16.13 15.27
N LEU A 536 9.67 17.10 14.63
CA LEU A 536 10.30 18.37 14.31
C LEU A 536 10.65 19.17 15.58
N ASP A 537 9.79 19.16 16.60
CA ASP A 537 10.07 19.81 17.88
C ASP A 537 11.27 19.13 18.60
N ALA A 538 11.38 17.80 18.56
CA ALA A 538 12.57 17.10 19.04
C ALA A 538 13.83 17.48 18.23
N TYR A 539 13.70 17.61 16.91
CA TYR A 539 14.82 17.94 16.04
C TYR A 539 15.29 19.40 16.24
N VAL A 540 14.37 20.34 16.48
CA VAL A 540 14.71 21.73 16.87
C VAL A 540 15.54 21.74 18.15
N GLU A 541 15.14 20.98 19.16
CA GLU A 541 15.91 20.86 20.42
C GLU A 541 17.25 20.16 20.22
N TYR A 542 17.33 19.18 19.33
CA TYR A 542 18.58 18.55 18.93
C TYR A 542 19.55 19.59 18.33
N GLU A 543 19.11 20.38 17.34
CA GLU A 543 19.97 21.41 16.72
C GLU A 543 20.43 22.47 17.73
N ARG A 544 19.55 22.88 18.67
CA ARG A 544 19.89 23.86 19.72
C ARG A 544 20.95 23.38 20.70
N ASN A 545 21.02 22.07 20.96
CA ASN A 545 21.87 21.47 21.97
C ASN A 545 22.86 20.46 21.38
N GLN A 546 23.14 20.51 20.07
CA GLN A 546 23.87 19.47 19.35
C GLN A 546 25.27 19.20 19.94
N GLU A 547 26.05 20.26 20.23
CA GLU A 547 27.39 20.11 20.78
C GLU A 547 27.37 19.46 22.17
N ASP A 548 26.49 19.95 23.05
CA ASP A 548 26.37 19.43 24.42
C ASP A 548 25.82 18.01 24.43
N TYR A 549 24.87 17.70 23.55
CA TYR A 549 24.29 16.38 23.41
C TYR A 549 25.31 15.35 22.95
N HIS A 550 26.15 15.69 21.94
CA HIS A 550 27.22 14.81 21.49
C HIS A 550 28.31 14.56 22.54
N ASN A 551 28.46 15.43 23.53
CA ASN A 551 29.39 15.22 24.63
C ASN A 551 28.85 14.27 25.71
N VAL A 552 27.56 14.02 25.77
CA VAL A 552 26.93 13.18 26.81
C VAL A 552 26.52 11.79 26.33
N ILE A 553 26.41 11.59 24.98
CA ILE A 553 26.10 10.27 24.37
C ILE A 553 27.30 9.36 24.28
#